data_fc8248581d3924d8e1ae2724a9e2c4ba
#
_entry.id   fc8248581d3924d8e1ae2724a9e2c4ba
#
_cell.length_a   1.000
_cell.length_b   1.000
_cell.length_c   1.000
_cell.angle_alpha   90.00
_cell.angle_beta   90.00
_cell.angle_gamma   90.00
#
_symmetry.space_group_name_H-M   'P 1'
#
loop_
_entity.id
_entity.type
_entity.pdbx_description
1 polymer ?
#
loop_
_entity_poly.entity_id
_entity_poly.type
_entity_poly.pdbx_seq_one_letter_code
_entity_poly.pdbx_strand_id
1 'polypeptide(L)'
;MAIDNYDLCAACEYNNIDSSDLVDVLLEITGENDEADWHWIVTTTSGFAYISGGCDYTGWDCQSGAERFDAATQEAALALCSQDVRRVFEDMLAKGEKVRPNTGGL
;
A
#
# COMPACT_ATOMS: atom_id res chain seq x y z
N MET A 1 6.60 6.56 -15.28
CA MET A 1 6.05 5.51 -14.42
C MET A 1 4.58 5.30 -14.76
N ALA A 2 4.15 4.06 -14.81
CA ALA A 2 2.87 3.69 -15.43
C ALA A 2 1.82 3.15 -14.46
N ILE A 3 1.97 3.33 -13.16
CA ILE A 3 0.97 2.86 -12.22
C ILE A 3 -0.25 3.77 -12.25
N ASP A 4 -1.41 3.17 -12.53
CA ASP A 4 -2.69 3.85 -12.55
C ASP A 4 -3.46 3.48 -11.28
N ASN A 5 -3.08 4.10 -10.17
CA ASN A 5 -3.71 3.90 -8.87
C ASN A 5 -3.73 5.24 -8.16
N TYR A 6 -4.90 5.85 -8.10
CA TYR A 6 -5.05 7.21 -7.59
C TYR A 6 -4.58 7.32 -6.14
N ASP A 7 -5.05 6.44 -5.26
CA ASP A 7 -4.75 6.55 -3.83
C ASP A 7 -3.26 6.33 -3.55
N LEU A 8 -2.65 5.35 -4.20
CA LEU A 8 -1.21 5.12 -4.06
C LEU A 8 -0.40 6.32 -4.55
N CYS A 9 -0.72 6.83 -5.73
CA CYS A 9 -0.02 7.98 -6.28
C CYS A 9 -0.18 9.22 -5.42
N ALA A 10 -1.38 9.48 -4.92
CA ALA A 10 -1.65 10.60 -4.03
C ALA A 10 -0.94 10.43 -2.68
N ALA A 11 -0.98 9.24 -2.11
CA ALA A 11 -0.28 8.95 -0.85
C ALA A 11 1.22 9.26 -0.98
N CYS A 12 1.83 8.84 -2.08
CA CYS A 12 3.24 9.12 -2.33
C CYS A 12 3.49 10.61 -2.56
N GLU A 13 2.69 11.25 -3.39
CA GLU A 13 2.89 12.66 -3.75
C GLU A 13 2.80 13.57 -2.53
N TYR A 14 1.76 13.41 -1.71
CA TYR A 14 1.52 14.29 -0.57
C TYR A 14 2.34 13.94 0.67
N ASN A 15 3.11 12.87 0.63
CA ASN A 15 3.95 12.44 1.75
C ASN A 15 5.43 12.34 1.40
N ASN A 16 5.85 12.96 0.30
CA ASN A 16 7.24 13.02 -0.14
C ASN A 16 7.87 11.64 -0.35
N ILE A 17 7.08 10.70 -0.84
CA ILE A 17 7.57 9.36 -1.19
C ILE A 17 7.84 9.35 -2.70
N ASP A 18 9.06 8.98 -3.09
CA ASP A 18 9.41 8.83 -4.50
C ASP A 18 8.63 7.64 -5.07
N SER A 19 7.89 7.88 -6.13
CA SER A 19 7.11 6.86 -6.82
C SER A 19 7.60 6.59 -8.26
N SER A 20 8.70 7.24 -8.66
CA SER A 20 9.20 7.15 -10.04
C SER A 20 9.69 5.76 -10.42
N ASP A 21 10.08 4.95 -9.44
CA ASP A 21 10.58 3.59 -9.64
C ASP A 21 9.52 2.49 -9.43
N LEU A 22 8.28 2.87 -9.13
CA LEU A 22 7.20 1.90 -8.94
C LEU A 22 6.77 1.35 -10.30
N VAL A 23 6.66 0.04 -10.40
CA VAL A 23 6.36 -0.66 -11.66
C VAL A 23 4.92 -1.17 -11.68
N ASP A 24 4.50 -1.87 -10.65
CA ASP A 24 3.18 -2.51 -10.62
C ASP A 24 2.68 -2.66 -9.19
N VAL A 25 1.37 -2.67 -9.02
CA VAL A 25 0.72 -2.97 -7.74
C VAL A 25 0.34 -4.45 -7.76
N LEU A 26 0.92 -5.22 -6.84
CA LEU A 26 0.63 -6.64 -6.73
C LEU A 26 -0.59 -6.89 -5.86
N LEU A 27 -0.67 -6.20 -4.73
CA LEU A 27 -1.75 -6.37 -3.74
C LEU A 27 -2.14 -5.01 -3.20
N GLU A 28 -3.43 -4.81 -3.01
CA GLU A 28 -3.96 -3.58 -2.43
C GLU A 28 -5.03 -3.90 -1.40
N ILE A 29 -4.87 -3.36 -0.20
CA ILE A 29 -5.93 -3.29 0.81
C ILE A 29 -6.40 -1.85 0.80
N THR A 30 -7.65 -1.63 0.34
CA THR A 30 -8.18 -0.26 0.23
C THR A 30 -8.66 0.24 1.58
N GLY A 31 -8.31 1.46 1.91
CA GLY A 31 -8.77 2.11 3.14
C GLY A 31 -9.98 2.99 2.91
N GLU A 32 -10.28 3.80 3.90
CA GLU A 32 -11.34 4.78 3.87
C GLU A 32 -10.88 6.09 4.48
N ASN A 33 -11.44 7.19 4.01
CA ASN A 33 -11.13 8.48 4.59
C ASN A 33 -11.56 8.51 6.06
N ASP A 34 -10.62 8.90 6.93
CA ASP A 34 -10.84 9.09 8.36
C ASP A 34 -11.17 7.81 9.14
N GLU A 35 -10.94 6.63 8.53
CA GLU A 35 -11.19 5.35 9.21
C GLU A 35 -10.03 4.38 9.01
N ALA A 36 -10.08 3.57 7.98
CA ALA A 36 -9.13 2.48 7.79
C ALA A 36 -8.01 2.86 6.82
N ASP A 37 -6.81 2.39 7.10
CA ASP A 37 -5.63 2.69 6.28
C ASP A 37 -5.59 1.85 5.01
N TRP A 38 -4.89 2.39 4.00
CA TRP A 38 -4.52 1.68 2.78
C TRP A 38 -3.19 0.96 2.98
N HIS A 39 -3.03 -0.18 2.31
CA HIS A 39 -1.79 -0.94 2.29
C HIS A 39 -1.54 -1.48 0.89
N TRP A 40 -0.29 -1.40 0.42
CA TRP A 40 0.07 -1.84 -0.93
C TRP A 40 1.36 -2.65 -0.90
N ILE A 41 1.39 -3.75 -1.66
CA ILE A 41 2.63 -4.42 -2.04
C ILE A 41 2.84 -4.12 -3.51
N VAL A 42 3.99 -3.55 -3.83
CA VAL A 42 4.31 -3.09 -5.19
C VAL A 42 5.65 -3.68 -5.64
N THR A 43 5.81 -3.81 -6.95
CA THR A 43 7.12 -4.04 -7.54
C THR A 43 7.77 -2.71 -7.87
N THR A 44 9.09 -2.67 -7.76
CA THR A 44 9.91 -1.51 -8.11
C THR A 44 10.97 -1.93 -9.11
N THR A 45 11.69 -0.96 -9.66
CA THR A 45 12.79 -1.27 -10.59
C THR A 45 13.93 -2.04 -9.96
N SER A 46 14.02 -2.05 -8.61
CA SER A 46 15.09 -2.76 -7.89
C SER A 46 14.58 -3.87 -6.98
N GLY A 47 13.29 -4.16 -6.97
CA GLY A 47 12.73 -5.21 -6.12
C GLY A 47 11.27 -4.98 -5.79
N PHE A 48 10.96 -4.85 -4.50
CA PHE A 48 9.60 -4.73 -3.99
C PHE A 48 9.55 -3.63 -2.94
N ALA A 49 8.34 -3.16 -2.63
CA ALA A 49 8.11 -2.25 -1.52
C ALA A 49 6.75 -2.51 -0.89
N TYR A 50 6.68 -2.26 0.41
CA TYR A 50 5.42 -2.16 1.14
C TYR A 50 5.17 -0.68 1.40
N ILE A 51 4.00 -0.20 1.04
CA ILE A 51 3.59 1.19 1.27
C ILE A 51 2.29 1.16 2.05
N SER A 52 2.20 1.96 3.11
CA SER A 52 0.98 2.09 3.89
C SER A 52 0.69 3.55 4.14
N GLY A 53 -0.58 3.90 4.28
CA GLY A 53 -0.95 5.25 4.57
C GLY A 53 -2.43 5.42 4.85
N GLY A 54 -2.77 6.57 5.40
CA GLY A 54 -4.15 6.93 5.69
C GLY A 54 -4.36 8.42 5.51
N CYS A 55 -5.59 8.81 5.26
CA CYS A 55 -5.97 10.21 5.12
C CYS A 55 -7.28 10.45 5.86
N ASP A 56 -7.57 11.71 6.16
CA ASP A 56 -8.85 12.08 6.73
C ASP A 56 -9.91 12.28 5.62
N TYR A 57 -11.12 12.66 6.01
CA TYR A 57 -12.20 12.80 5.05
C TYR A 57 -12.02 13.98 4.08
N THR A 58 -11.00 14.80 4.25
CA THR A 58 -10.65 15.84 3.29
C THR A 58 -9.68 15.34 2.21
N GLY A 59 -9.20 14.10 2.34
CA GLY A 59 -8.37 13.45 1.35
C GLY A 59 -6.87 13.57 1.62
N TRP A 60 -6.09 13.02 0.70
CA TRP A 60 -4.63 12.95 0.82
C TRP A 60 -3.95 14.31 0.87
N ASP A 61 -4.55 15.32 0.27
CA ASP A 61 -3.97 16.65 0.13
C ASP A 61 -4.12 17.54 1.36
N CYS A 62 -4.83 17.10 2.38
CA CYS A 62 -5.04 17.87 3.61
C CYS A 62 -4.32 17.28 4.80
N GLN A 63 -4.80 16.15 5.29
CA GLN A 63 -4.20 15.47 6.44
C GLN A 63 -4.01 14.00 6.07
N SER A 64 -2.77 13.64 5.76
CA SER A 64 -2.44 12.27 5.43
C SER A 64 -1.08 11.91 5.97
N GLY A 65 -0.84 10.60 6.08
CA GLY A 65 0.46 10.06 6.40
C GLY A 65 0.68 8.80 5.59
N ALA A 66 1.87 8.62 5.09
CA ALA A 66 2.23 7.40 4.38
C ALA A 66 3.71 7.10 4.58
N GLU A 67 4.05 5.82 4.51
CA GLU A 67 5.42 5.34 4.65
C GLU A 67 5.71 4.28 3.60
N ARG A 68 6.97 4.25 3.15
CA ARG A 68 7.45 3.27 2.18
C ARG A 68 8.59 2.47 2.79
N PHE A 69 8.52 1.15 2.65
CA PHE A 69 9.55 0.23 3.11
C PHE A 69 10.00 -0.66 1.95
N ASP A 70 11.26 -0.55 1.55
CA ASP A 70 11.81 -1.31 0.44
C ASP A 70 12.26 -2.69 0.86
N ALA A 71 12.14 -3.66 -0.05
CA ALA A 71 12.54 -5.04 0.19
C ALA A 71 13.06 -5.67 -1.10
N ALA A 72 13.93 -6.66 -0.96
CA ALA A 72 14.50 -7.37 -2.11
C ALA A 72 13.54 -8.41 -2.71
N THR A 73 12.62 -8.94 -1.91
CA THR A 73 11.67 -9.97 -2.32
C THR A 73 10.27 -9.67 -1.84
N GLN A 74 9.30 -10.34 -2.44
CA GLN A 74 7.91 -10.22 -1.99
C GLN A 74 7.75 -10.69 -0.54
N GLU A 75 8.40 -11.79 -0.17
CA GLU A 75 8.34 -12.28 1.21
C GLU A 75 8.90 -11.28 2.21
N ALA A 76 10.01 -10.62 1.85
CA ALA A 76 10.60 -9.59 2.69
C ALA A 76 9.66 -8.39 2.83
N ALA A 77 8.99 -8.00 1.75
CA ALA A 77 8.00 -6.92 1.80
C ALA A 77 6.84 -7.28 2.72
N LEU A 78 6.33 -8.50 2.62
CA LEU A 78 5.26 -8.99 3.51
C LEU A 78 5.70 -9.01 4.97
N ALA A 79 6.97 -9.34 5.23
CA ALA A 79 7.51 -9.37 6.58
C ALA A 79 7.60 -7.99 7.23
N LEU A 80 7.59 -6.92 6.43
CA LEU A 80 7.58 -5.53 6.93
C LEU A 80 6.21 -5.08 7.41
N CYS A 81 5.15 -5.78 7.03
CA CYS A 81 3.79 -5.47 7.45
C CYS A 81 3.56 -5.87 8.90
N SER A 82 2.58 -5.25 9.55
CA SER A 82 2.08 -5.77 10.82
C SER A 82 1.55 -7.18 10.63
N GLN A 83 1.44 -7.94 11.71
CA GLN A 83 0.95 -9.32 11.65
C GLN A 83 -0.44 -9.40 11.03
N ASP A 84 -1.33 -8.48 11.37
CA ASP A 84 -2.70 -8.47 10.86
C ASP A 84 -2.75 -8.15 9.37
N VAL A 85 -2.01 -7.15 8.92
CA VAL A 85 -1.92 -6.78 7.50
C VAL A 85 -1.30 -7.92 6.69
N ARG A 86 -0.23 -8.49 7.18
CA ARG A 86 0.43 -9.63 6.53
C ARG A 86 -0.51 -10.81 6.36
N ARG A 87 -1.30 -11.12 7.39
CA ARG A 87 -2.26 -12.21 7.34
C ARG A 87 -3.31 -12.00 6.24
N VAL A 88 -3.79 -10.76 6.09
CA VAL A 88 -4.75 -10.43 5.04
C VAL A 88 -4.11 -10.58 3.66
N PHE A 89 -2.90 -10.06 3.47
CA PHE A 89 -2.18 -10.22 2.20
C PHE A 89 -1.93 -11.70 1.85
N GLU A 90 -1.54 -12.50 2.82
CA GLU A 90 -1.30 -13.93 2.61
C GLU A 90 -2.60 -14.65 2.22
N ASP A 91 -3.72 -14.29 2.84
CA ASP A 91 -5.03 -14.84 2.47
C ASP A 91 -5.42 -14.43 1.05
N MET A 92 -5.18 -13.16 0.69
CA MET A 92 -5.42 -12.67 -0.67
C MET A 92 -4.62 -13.45 -1.71
N LEU A 93 -3.34 -13.69 -1.42
CA LEU A 93 -2.47 -14.48 -2.32
C LEU A 93 -2.99 -15.89 -2.49
N ALA A 94 -3.42 -16.52 -1.40
CA ALA A 94 -3.97 -17.88 -1.45
C ALA A 94 -5.26 -17.97 -2.28
N LYS A 95 -6.05 -16.89 -2.31
CA LYS A 95 -7.32 -16.82 -3.02
C LYS A 95 -7.22 -16.22 -4.42
N GLY A 96 -6.04 -15.75 -4.81
CA GLY A 96 -5.87 -15.06 -6.09
C GLY A 96 -6.50 -13.67 -6.15
N GLU A 97 -6.76 -13.05 -5.00
CA GLU A 97 -7.29 -11.69 -4.93
C GLU A 97 -6.16 -10.67 -5.04
N LYS A 98 -6.42 -9.56 -5.72
CA LYS A 98 -5.46 -8.46 -5.83
C LYS A 98 -5.87 -7.24 -5.01
N VAL A 99 -7.16 -7.08 -4.77
CA VAL A 99 -7.72 -5.93 -4.05
C VAL A 99 -8.72 -6.43 -3.02
N ARG A 100 -8.63 -5.88 -1.82
CA ARG A 100 -9.59 -6.19 -0.75
C ARG A 100 -9.81 -4.94 0.09
N PRO A 101 -11.05 -4.60 0.45
CA PRO A 101 -11.30 -3.48 1.34
C PRO A 101 -10.84 -3.79 2.76
N ASN A 102 -10.27 -2.78 3.42
CA ASN A 102 -9.95 -2.84 4.82
C ASN A 102 -11.24 -2.63 5.63
N THR A 103 -11.59 -3.60 6.45
CA THR A 103 -12.82 -3.55 7.25
C THR A 103 -12.61 -2.93 8.63
N GLY A 104 -11.46 -2.31 8.87
CA GLY A 104 -11.17 -1.62 10.13
C GLY A 104 -10.56 -2.49 11.21
N GLY A 105 -10.22 -3.75 10.90
CA GLY A 105 -9.63 -4.67 11.85
C GLY A 105 -8.10 -4.75 11.82
N LEU A 106 -7.45 -3.85 11.09
CA LEU A 106 -6.00 -3.92 10.86
C LEU A 106 -5.23 -2.83 11.57
#